data_8062182e4627749a5dfbc5b3440d1546
#
_entry.id   8062182e4627749a5dfbc5b3440d1546
#
_cell.length_a   1.000
_cell.length_b   1.000
_cell.length_c   1.000
_cell.angle_alpha   90.00
_cell.angle_beta   90.00
_cell.angle_gamma   90.00
#
_symmetry.space_group_name_H-M   'P 1'
#
loop_
_entity.id
_entity.type
_entity.pdbx_description
1 polymer ?
#
loop_
_entity_poly.entity_id
_entity_poly.type
_entity_poly.pdbx_seq_one_letter_code
_entity_poly.pdbx_strand_id
1 'polypeptide(L)'
;CPTSNNHVLMLRATDENGNVLPEFEKVLDIDIKAAAEAALGKELTQNLLSVVFDYDGNLWFATGGFRIYPQRQQQGVIGYIARSAIDAILNGEQTDLSKAVFVHELTPGEGAENGIAASKDGAVVLTNQNCYLLRAEEGVDVVWCTPYESAGAKVSGEGDKTTGGGLAWGGGCSPTLTPN
;
A
#
# COMPACT_ATOMS: atom_id res chain seq x y z
N CYS A 1 -3.40 -6.76 -8.82
CA CYS A 1 -4.68 -6.71 -8.08
C CYS A 1 -4.46 -7.12 -6.64
N PRO A 2 -4.72 -6.24 -5.64
CA PRO A 2 -4.78 -6.65 -4.25
C PRO A 2 -6.01 -7.51 -3.98
N THR A 3 -5.90 -8.43 -3.04
CA THR A 3 -6.99 -9.34 -2.66
C THR A 3 -7.32 -9.21 -1.17
N SER A 4 -8.51 -9.64 -0.77
CA SER A 4 -8.96 -9.55 0.64
C SER A 4 -8.18 -10.45 1.60
N ASN A 5 -7.43 -11.42 1.09
CA ASN A 5 -6.52 -12.29 1.87
C ASN A 5 -5.06 -11.80 1.84
N ASN A 6 -4.84 -10.51 1.54
CA ASN A 6 -3.54 -9.83 1.57
C ASN A 6 -2.54 -10.25 0.47
N HIS A 7 -2.98 -10.94 -0.56
CA HIS A 7 -2.15 -11.25 -1.70
C HIS A 7 -2.22 -10.16 -2.78
N VAL A 8 -1.16 -10.04 -3.53
CA VAL A 8 -1.13 -9.32 -4.81
C VAL A 8 -1.06 -10.34 -5.93
N LEU A 9 -2.02 -10.26 -6.83
CA LEU A 9 -2.04 -11.06 -8.05
C LEU A 9 -1.68 -10.20 -9.25
N MET A 10 -0.78 -10.71 -10.11
CA MET A 10 -0.59 -10.20 -11.46
C MET A 10 -1.26 -11.18 -12.43
N LEU A 11 -2.15 -10.64 -13.25
CA LEU A 11 -2.95 -11.39 -14.19
C LEU A 11 -2.60 -10.96 -15.61
N ARG A 12 -2.35 -11.94 -16.48
CA ARG A 12 -2.19 -11.72 -17.92
C ARG A 12 -3.53 -11.91 -18.61
N ALA A 13 -3.93 -10.91 -19.40
CA ALA A 13 -5.18 -10.93 -20.15
C ALA A 13 -5.00 -11.19 -21.66
N THR A 14 -3.76 -11.11 -22.16
CA THR A 14 -3.43 -11.28 -23.58
C THR A 14 -2.27 -12.24 -23.78
N ASP A 15 -2.24 -12.93 -24.94
CA ASP A 15 -1.09 -13.70 -25.38
C ASP A 15 0.05 -12.82 -25.90
N GLU A 16 1.14 -13.44 -26.36
CA GLU A 16 2.32 -12.76 -26.91
C GLU A 16 2.01 -11.95 -28.19
N ASN A 17 0.92 -12.27 -28.88
CA ASN A 17 0.48 -11.58 -30.10
C ASN A 17 -0.55 -10.47 -29.81
N GLY A 18 -0.90 -10.26 -28.53
CA GLY A 18 -1.88 -9.27 -28.11
C GLY A 18 -3.33 -9.74 -28.20
N ASN A 19 -3.59 -11.01 -28.51
CA ASN A 19 -4.95 -11.54 -28.52
C ASN A 19 -5.44 -11.74 -27.08
N VAL A 20 -6.70 -11.45 -26.84
CA VAL A 20 -7.35 -11.66 -25.53
C VAL A 20 -7.41 -13.15 -25.22
N LEU A 21 -6.93 -13.52 -24.04
CA LEU A 21 -7.02 -14.88 -23.53
C LEU A 21 -8.45 -15.22 -23.13
N PRO A 22 -8.90 -16.48 -23.30
CA PRO A 22 -10.23 -16.90 -22.88
C PRO A 22 -10.43 -16.83 -21.36
N GLU A 23 -9.34 -16.95 -20.60
CA GLU A 23 -9.28 -16.82 -19.15
C GLU A 23 -8.01 -16.04 -18.75
N PHE A 24 -8.04 -15.36 -17.61
CA PHE A 24 -6.85 -14.71 -17.08
C PHE A 24 -5.83 -15.75 -16.62
N GLU A 25 -4.59 -15.56 -17.05
CA GLU A 25 -3.46 -16.33 -16.54
C GLU A 25 -2.86 -15.64 -15.31
N LYS A 26 -2.76 -16.35 -14.19
CA LYS A 26 -2.07 -15.85 -13.01
C LYS A 26 -0.57 -16.01 -13.20
N VAL A 27 0.15 -14.89 -13.32
CA VAL A 27 1.60 -14.88 -13.55
C VAL A 27 2.40 -14.56 -12.30
N LEU A 28 1.77 -13.98 -11.27
CA LEU A 28 2.40 -13.69 -9.98
C LEU A 28 1.36 -13.76 -8.86
N ASP A 29 1.80 -14.28 -7.71
CA ASP A 29 0.99 -14.37 -6.49
C ASP A 29 1.91 -14.18 -5.29
N ILE A 30 1.79 -13.05 -4.59
CA ILE A 30 2.63 -12.70 -3.43
C ILE A 30 1.73 -12.40 -2.24
N ASP A 31 1.96 -13.09 -1.12
CA ASP A 31 1.42 -12.72 0.18
C ASP A 31 2.20 -11.53 0.74
N ILE A 32 1.64 -10.33 0.52
CA ILE A 32 2.26 -9.06 0.95
C ILE A 32 2.32 -8.96 2.46
N LYS A 33 1.30 -9.44 3.15
CA LYS A 33 1.25 -9.37 4.61
C LYS A 33 2.37 -10.22 5.21
N ALA A 34 2.49 -11.46 4.80
CA ALA A 34 3.56 -12.34 5.27
C ALA A 34 4.96 -11.78 4.95
N ALA A 35 5.14 -11.22 3.75
CA ALA A 35 6.41 -10.62 3.34
C ALA A 35 6.77 -9.37 4.18
N ALA A 36 5.80 -8.49 4.43
CA ALA A 36 6.00 -7.29 5.26
C ALA A 36 6.22 -7.64 6.74
N GLU A 37 5.51 -8.63 7.28
CA GLU A 37 5.71 -9.14 8.64
C GLU A 37 7.11 -9.73 8.82
N ALA A 38 7.58 -10.49 7.83
CA ALA A 38 8.94 -11.03 7.85
C ALA A 38 10.02 -9.93 7.81
N ALA A 39 9.80 -8.88 7.00
CA ALA A 39 10.71 -7.74 6.95
C ALA A 39 10.73 -6.92 8.24
N LEU A 40 9.59 -6.77 8.90
CA LEU A 40 9.45 -6.02 10.16
C LEU A 40 9.80 -6.83 11.40
N GLY A 41 9.74 -8.16 11.33
CA GLY A 41 9.88 -9.04 12.49
C GLY A 41 8.70 -8.95 13.46
N LYS A 42 7.54 -8.49 13.01
CA LYS A 42 6.32 -8.38 13.82
C LYS A 42 5.05 -8.60 12.99
N GLU A 43 3.97 -8.98 13.68
CA GLU A 43 2.65 -9.15 13.06
C GLU A 43 2.02 -7.80 12.70
N LEU A 44 1.37 -7.75 11.53
CA LEU A 44 0.58 -6.61 11.06
C LEU A 44 -0.90 -6.82 11.38
N THR A 45 -1.51 -5.79 11.94
CA THR A 45 -2.92 -5.81 12.32
C THR A 45 -3.84 -5.31 11.21
N GLN A 46 -3.30 -4.62 10.20
CA GLN A 46 -4.06 -4.11 9.07
C GLN A 46 -3.87 -4.98 7.83
N ASN A 47 -4.89 -4.96 6.99
CA ASN A 47 -4.88 -5.70 5.74
C ASN A 47 -4.30 -4.85 4.60
N LEU A 48 -3.87 -5.52 3.54
CA LEU A 48 -3.48 -4.90 2.29
C LEU A 48 -4.67 -4.13 1.71
N LEU A 49 -4.45 -2.88 1.37
CA LEU A 49 -5.47 -2.01 0.80
C LEU A 49 -5.22 -1.69 -0.67
N SER A 50 -4.01 -1.27 -1.00
CA SER A 50 -3.68 -0.74 -2.31
C SER A 50 -2.28 -1.14 -2.75
N VAL A 51 -2.12 -1.25 -4.06
CA VAL A 51 -0.83 -1.48 -4.71
C VAL A 51 -0.73 -0.64 -5.98
N VAL A 52 0.50 -0.23 -6.31
CA VAL A 52 0.83 0.45 -7.57
C VAL A 52 2.28 0.17 -7.94
N PHE A 53 2.58 0.05 -9.22
CA PHE A 53 3.96 0.09 -9.70
C PHE A 53 4.43 1.55 -9.81
N ASP A 54 5.63 1.83 -9.33
CA ASP A 54 6.30 3.08 -9.65
C ASP A 54 6.96 3.03 -11.05
N TYR A 55 7.58 4.14 -11.43
CA TYR A 55 8.23 4.28 -12.75
C TYR A 55 9.52 3.45 -12.88
N ASP A 56 10.09 3.02 -11.77
CA ASP A 56 11.28 2.15 -11.72
C ASP A 56 10.91 0.67 -11.65
N GLY A 57 9.60 0.36 -11.55
CA GLY A 57 9.05 -0.99 -11.52
C GLY A 57 8.98 -1.62 -10.14
N ASN A 58 9.20 -0.87 -9.06
CA ASN A 58 8.96 -1.35 -7.71
C ASN A 58 7.45 -1.43 -7.46
N LEU A 59 7.01 -2.45 -6.74
CA LEU A 59 5.61 -2.62 -6.38
C LEU A 59 5.34 -2.03 -5.00
N TRP A 60 4.80 -0.83 -4.96
CA TRP A 60 4.36 -0.20 -3.73
C TRP A 60 3.07 -0.78 -3.21
N PHE A 61 2.95 -0.83 -1.88
CA PHE A 61 1.74 -1.26 -1.19
C PHE A 61 1.46 -0.40 0.04
N ALA A 62 0.20 -0.33 0.42
CA ALA A 62 -0.23 0.28 1.66
C ALA A 62 -1.24 -0.62 2.36
N THR A 63 -1.17 -0.67 3.69
CA THR A 63 -2.18 -1.31 4.52
C THR A 63 -3.12 -0.29 5.11
N GLY A 64 -4.35 -0.69 5.39
CA GLY A 64 -5.38 0.20 5.91
C GLY A 64 -6.77 -0.30 5.65
N GLY A 65 -7.62 0.61 5.19
CA GLY A 65 -9.03 0.37 4.90
C GLY A 65 -9.96 1.11 5.84
N PHE A 66 -11.24 0.91 5.66
CA PHE A 66 -12.26 1.50 6.52
C PHE A 66 -12.09 1.02 7.95
N ARG A 67 -11.91 1.97 8.86
CA ARG A 67 -11.65 1.68 10.25
C ARG A 67 -12.87 1.97 11.08
N ILE A 68 -13.43 0.92 11.63
CA ILE A 68 -14.43 1.02 12.66
C ILE A 68 -13.77 0.81 14.03
N TYR A 69 -14.29 1.50 15.04
CA TYR A 69 -13.86 1.26 16.42
C TYR A 69 -13.99 -0.24 16.78
N PRO A 70 -13.03 -0.88 17.44
CA PRO A 70 -11.81 -0.35 18.07
C PRO A 70 -10.56 -0.35 17.16
N GLN A 71 -10.66 -0.74 15.91
CA GLN A 71 -9.53 -0.90 14.97
C GLN A 71 -8.82 0.41 14.63
N ARG A 72 -9.32 1.53 15.06
CA ARG A 72 -8.76 2.87 14.87
C ARG A 72 -7.37 3.08 15.45
N GLN A 73 -6.99 2.27 16.43
CA GLN A 73 -5.67 2.35 17.05
C GLN A 73 -4.63 1.47 16.37
N GLN A 74 -5.05 0.73 15.36
CA GLN A 74 -4.13 -0.08 14.57
C GLN A 74 -3.19 0.83 13.77
N GLN A 75 -1.97 0.36 13.63
CA GLN A 75 -0.92 1.02 12.89
C GLN A 75 -0.84 0.47 11.47
N GLY A 76 -0.89 1.36 10.47
CA GLY A 76 -0.68 0.99 9.08
C GLY A 76 0.80 0.96 8.71
N VAL A 77 1.06 0.41 7.53
CA VAL A 77 2.38 0.43 6.90
C VAL A 77 2.26 0.83 5.44
N ILE A 78 3.31 1.45 4.93
CA ILE A 78 3.53 1.70 3.51
C ILE A 78 4.86 1.05 3.18
N GLY A 79 4.93 0.32 2.07
CA GLY A 79 6.16 -0.32 1.69
C GLY A 79 6.25 -0.57 0.20
N TYR A 80 7.36 -1.16 -0.22
CA TYR A 80 7.51 -1.63 -1.60
C TYR A 80 8.26 -2.95 -1.66
N ILE A 81 8.00 -3.70 -2.73
CA ILE A 81 8.82 -4.83 -3.16
C ILE A 81 9.73 -4.34 -4.27
N ALA A 82 11.02 -4.59 -4.13
CA ALA A 82 12.00 -4.19 -5.12
C ALA A 82 11.72 -4.87 -6.48
N ARG A 83 11.88 -4.11 -7.56
CA ARG A 83 11.73 -4.61 -8.94
C ARG A 83 12.50 -5.88 -9.20
N SER A 84 13.76 -5.96 -8.74
CA SER A 84 14.61 -7.13 -8.93
C SER A 84 13.98 -8.43 -8.38
N ALA A 85 13.26 -8.34 -7.26
CA ALA A 85 12.55 -9.49 -6.69
C ALA A 85 11.32 -9.87 -7.54
N ILE A 86 10.59 -8.88 -8.06
CA ILE A 86 9.47 -9.12 -8.95
C ILE A 86 9.95 -9.80 -10.23
N ASP A 87 11.03 -9.28 -10.85
CA ASP A 87 11.61 -9.85 -12.06
C ASP A 87 12.10 -11.28 -11.83
N ALA A 88 12.76 -11.55 -10.70
CA ALA A 88 13.21 -12.90 -10.32
C ALA A 88 12.04 -13.88 -10.20
N ILE A 89 10.97 -13.49 -9.50
CA ILE A 89 9.76 -14.34 -9.36
C ILE A 89 9.13 -14.61 -10.73
N LEU A 90 9.02 -13.58 -11.58
CA LEU A 90 8.45 -13.74 -12.93
C LEU A 90 9.30 -14.66 -13.82
N ASN A 91 10.60 -14.74 -13.57
CA ASN A 91 11.53 -15.66 -14.22
C ASN A 91 11.52 -17.07 -13.59
N GLY A 92 10.70 -17.32 -12.57
CA GLY A 92 10.61 -18.61 -11.88
C GLY A 92 11.71 -18.86 -10.85
N GLU A 93 12.44 -17.82 -10.44
CA GLU A 93 13.50 -17.91 -9.44
C GLU A 93 12.92 -17.88 -8.01
N GLN A 94 13.55 -18.63 -7.11
CA GLN A 94 13.23 -18.53 -5.69
C GLN A 94 13.80 -17.25 -5.11
N THR A 95 12.93 -16.44 -4.51
CA THR A 95 13.28 -15.12 -3.97
C THR A 95 12.92 -15.02 -2.50
N ASP A 96 13.89 -14.61 -1.69
CA ASP A 96 13.67 -14.29 -0.28
C ASP A 96 13.07 -12.88 -0.15
N LEU A 97 11.76 -12.81 -0.11
CA LEU A 97 11.04 -11.54 -0.04
C LEU A 97 11.35 -10.74 1.23
N SER A 98 11.79 -11.38 2.33
CA SER A 98 12.15 -10.66 3.55
C SER A 98 13.31 -9.68 3.37
N LYS A 99 14.13 -9.88 2.32
CA LYS A 99 15.26 -9.01 1.96
C LYS A 99 14.95 -8.02 0.84
N ALA A 100 13.81 -8.18 0.20
CA ALA A 100 13.41 -7.36 -0.95
C ALA A 100 12.15 -6.53 -0.69
N VAL A 101 11.57 -6.67 0.50
CA VAL A 101 10.43 -5.88 0.98
C VAL A 101 10.94 -4.86 1.97
N PHE A 102 10.64 -3.60 1.71
CA PHE A 102 11.00 -2.48 2.55
C PHE A 102 9.72 -1.82 3.06
N VAL A 103 9.70 -1.48 4.34
CA VAL A 103 8.47 -1.04 5.02
C VAL A 103 8.73 0.20 5.86
N HIS A 104 7.86 1.18 5.73
CA HIS A 104 7.73 2.34 6.60
C HIS A 104 6.50 2.17 7.49
N GLU A 105 6.70 2.22 8.79
CA GLU A 105 5.61 2.14 9.75
C GLU A 105 4.97 3.51 9.95
N LEU A 106 3.67 3.59 9.81
CA LEU A 106 2.89 4.80 10.11
C LEU A 106 2.76 4.98 11.63
N THR A 107 2.31 6.14 12.06
CA THR A 107 2.03 6.38 13.48
C THR A 107 0.84 5.53 13.98
N PRO A 108 0.78 5.22 15.29
CA PRO A 108 -0.39 4.52 15.84
C PRO A 108 -1.71 5.23 15.50
N GLY A 109 -2.67 4.47 15.01
CA GLY A 109 -3.95 5.01 14.55
C GLY A 109 -3.93 5.58 13.12
N GLU A 110 -2.79 5.59 12.45
CA GLU A 110 -2.65 6.03 11.08
C GLU A 110 -2.68 4.87 10.08
N GLY A 111 -3.22 5.12 8.90
CA GLY A 111 -3.24 4.16 7.78
C GLY A 111 -3.90 4.74 6.55
N ALA A 112 -3.64 4.12 5.42
CA ALA A 112 -4.27 4.49 4.18
C ALA A 112 -5.75 4.09 4.16
N GLU A 113 -6.56 4.87 3.46
CA GLU A 113 -7.98 4.59 3.25
C GLU A 113 -8.32 4.35 1.77
N ASN A 114 -7.41 4.72 0.86
CA ASN A 114 -7.56 4.60 -0.57
C ASN A 114 -6.24 4.28 -1.29
N GLY A 115 -6.25 4.43 -2.60
CA GLY A 115 -5.15 4.05 -3.47
C GLY A 115 -3.91 4.91 -3.31
N ILE A 116 -2.82 4.39 -3.85
CA ILE A 116 -1.52 5.05 -3.99
C ILE A 116 -1.45 5.64 -5.40
N ALA A 117 -0.85 6.81 -5.54
CA ALA A 117 -0.47 7.34 -6.85
C ALA A 117 1.05 7.29 -7.02
N ALA A 118 1.50 6.92 -8.22
CA ALA A 118 2.92 6.91 -8.55
C ALA A 118 3.27 8.11 -9.45
N SER A 119 4.44 8.69 -9.21
CA SER A 119 5.07 9.71 -10.05
C SER A 119 6.52 9.34 -10.34
N LYS A 120 7.18 10.14 -11.19
CA LYS A 120 8.63 10.03 -11.40
C LYS A 120 9.45 10.37 -10.13
N ASP A 121 8.82 11.04 -9.16
CA ASP A 121 9.47 11.47 -7.93
C ASP A 121 9.20 10.51 -6.75
N GLY A 122 8.38 9.46 -6.97
CA GLY A 122 8.07 8.44 -5.97
C GLY A 122 6.58 8.13 -5.86
N ALA A 123 6.20 7.49 -4.78
CA ALA A 123 4.82 7.12 -4.45
C ALA A 123 4.18 8.18 -3.55
N VAL A 124 2.97 8.60 -3.88
CA VAL A 124 2.16 9.52 -3.07
C VAL A 124 1.07 8.73 -2.38
N VAL A 125 1.03 8.81 -1.06
CA VAL A 125 0.04 8.12 -0.22
C VAL A 125 -0.66 9.13 0.67
N LEU A 126 -1.98 9.06 0.68
CA LEU A 126 -2.82 9.82 1.59
C LEU A 126 -3.34 8.90 2.68
N THR A 127 -2.98 9.20 3.91
CA THR A 127 -3.49 8.49 5.09
C THR A 127 -4.66 9.27 5.71
N ASN A 128 -5.20 8.80 6.81
CA ASN A 128 -6.20 9.55 7.57
C ASN A 128 -5.62 10.76 8.34
N GLN A 129 -4.30 10.98 8.33
CA GLN A 129 -3.63 12.06 9.06
C GLN A 129 -2.70 12.89 8.20
N ASN A 130 -1.99 12.27 7.26
CA ASN A 130 -0.90 12.89 6.52
C ASN A 130 -0.96 12.56 5.03
N CYS A 131 -0.32 13.41 4.24
CA CYS A 131 0.05 13.14 2.86
C CYS A 131 1.55 12.91 2.80
N TYR A 132 1.96 11.83 2.14
CA TYR A 132 3.36 11.41 2.01
C TYR A 132 3.79 11.43 0.56
N LEU A 133 5.04 11.84 0.32
CA LEU A 133 5.82 11.43 -0.85
C LEU A 133 6.96 10.54 -0.38
N LEU A 134 7.04 9.35 -0.94
CA LEU A 134 7.96 8.30 -0.55
C LEU A 134 8.78 7.86 -1.76
N ARG A 135 10.05 7.52 -1.56
CA ARG A 135 10.93 6.94 -2.58
C ARG A 135 11.44 5.57 -2.18
N ALA A 136 11.67 4.74 -3.19
CA ALA A 136 12.38 3.48 -3.06
C ALA A 136 13.88 3.75 -3.22
N GLU A 137 14.59 3.72 -2.10
CA GLU A 137 16.06 3.88 -2.04
C GLU A 137 16.66 2.59 -1.45
N GLU A 138 17.60 2.66 -0.51
CA GLU A 138 18.05 1.50 0.29
C GLU A 138 17.03 1.07 1.34
N GLY A 139 15.83 1.67 1.32
CA GLY A 139 14.70 1.49 2.19
C GLY A 139 13.57 2.39 1.70
N VAL A 140 12.54 2.58 2.51
CA VAL A 140 11.50 3.57 2.24
C VAL A 140 11.98 4.94 2.74
N ASP A 141 12.36 5.82 1.82
CA ASP A 141 12.70 7.20 2.13
C ASP A 141 11.46 8.09 2.15
N VAL A 142 11.26 8.83 3.24
CA VAL A 142 10.17 9.80 3.37
C VAL A 142 10.67 11.17 2.90
N VAL A 143 10.42 11.49 1.62
CA VAL A 143 10.85 12.77 1.03
C VAL A 143 10.16 13.94 1.72
N TRP A 144 8.85 13.82 1.95
CA TRP A 144 8.09 14.71 2.81
C TRP A 144 6.85 14.02 3.38
N CYS A 145 6.42 14.53 4.53
CA CYS A 145 5.18 14.16 5.20
C CYS A 145 4.50 15.45 5.66
N THR A 146 3.29 15.69 5.22
CA THR A 146 2.55 16.91 5.54
C THR A 146 1.20 16.56 6.15
N PRO A 147 0.91 17.00 7.38
CA PRO A 147 -0.40 16.81 7.98
C PRO A 147 -1.46 17.66 7.26
N TYR A 148 -2.67 17.19 7.25
CA TYR A 148 -3.82 17.94 6.76
C TYR A 148 -5.01 17.78 7.72
N GLU A 149 -5.94 18.74 7.67
CA GLU A 149 -7.14 18.63 8.47
C GLU A 149 -8.09 17.57 7.90
N SER A 150 -8.34 16.53 8.68
CA SER A 150 -9.32 15.50 8.36
C SER A 150 -10.27 15.27 9.55
N ALA A 151 -11.46 14.81 9.28
CA ALA A 151 -12.44 14.47 10.32
C ALA A 151 -11.90 13.35 11.25
N GLY A 152 -11.12 12.43 10.68
CA GLY A 152 -10.53 11.29 11.41
C GLY A 152 -9.36 11.64 12.29
N ALA A 153 -8.59 12.66 11.94
CA ALA A 153 -7.43 13.08 12.74
C ALA A 153 -7.81 13.68 14.10
N LYS A 154 -9.04 14.16 14.25
CA LYS A 154 -9.54 14.78 15.48
C LYS A 154 -10.13 13.76 16.46
N VAL A 155 -10.16 12.50 16.11
CA VAL A 155 -10.75 11.46 16.95
C VAL A 155 -9.72 10.89 17.89
N SER A 156 -9.56 11.54 18.99
CA SER A 156 -8.82 11.03 20.13
C SER A 156 -9.77 10.86 21.30
N GLY A 157 -10.23 9.66 21.57
CA GLY A 157 -10.92 9.43 22.82
C GLY A 157 -12.10 8.49 22.76
N GLU A 158 -12.43 7.96 23.92
CA GLU A 158 -13.65 7.19 24.14
C GLU A 158 -14.88 8.04 23.82
N GLY A 159 -15.72 7.52 22.96
CA GLY A 159 -17.03 8.11 22.71
C GLY A 159 -17.12 9.02 21.50
N ASP A 160 -16.04 9.29 20.80
CA ASP A 160 -16.16 9.99 19.53
C ASP A 160 -16.75 9.07 18.47
N LYS A 161 -18.05 9.06 18.47
CA LYS A 161 -18.86 8.45 17.44
C LYS A 161 -18.89 9.41 16.25
N THR A 162 -17.75 9.54 15.56
CA THR A 162 -17.66 10.16 14.25
C THR A 162 -18.49 11.42 14.07
N THR A 163 -17.92 12.54 14.28
CA THR A 163 -18.54 13.82 13.90
C THR A 163 -18.75 13.93 12.39
N GLY A 164 -18.27 12.98 11.62
CA GLY A 164 -18.32 13.01 10.17
C GLY A 164 -19.31 12.09 9.48
N GLY A 165 -20.01 11.23 10.20
CA GLY A 165 -21.06 10.36 9.59
C GLY A 165 -20.63 9.52 8.40
N GLY A 166 -19.34 9.49 8.09
CA GLY A 166 -18.77 8.80 6.94
C GLY A 166 -17.98 7.56 7.31
N LEU A 167 -17.78 6.70 6.35
CA LEU A 167 -16.90 5.54 6.46
C LEU A 167 -15.43 5.94 6.41
N ALA A 168 -15.12 7.09 5.78
CA ALA A 168 -13.78 7.63 5.65
C ALA A 168 -13.41 8.58 6.80
N TRP A 169 -12.18 8.51 7.22
CA TRP A 169 -11.61 9.28 8.34
C TRP A 169 -10.65 10.37 7.90
N GLY A 170 -10.27 10.36 6.68
CA GLY A 170 -9.35 11.24 6.01
C GLY A 170 -9.31 10.83 4.55
N GLY A 171 -8.27 10.96 3.82
CA GLY A 171 -8.01 10.54 2.46
C GLY A 171 -9.06 9.72 1.71
N GLY A 172 -10.31 10.17 1.69
CA GLY A 172 -11.45 9.44 1.11
C GLY A 172 -11.38 9.22 -0.41
N CYS A 173 -10.30 9.68 -1.06
CA CYS A 173 -10.00 9.45 -2.47
C CYS A 173 -8.53 9.10 -2.65
N SER A 174 -8.22 8.35 -3.70
CA SER A 174 -6.84 8.18 -4.16
C SER A 174 -6.26 9.52 -4.60
N PRO A 175 -4.99 9.81 -4.34
CA PRO A 175 -4.35 11.02 -4.81
C PRO A 175 -4.41 11.13 -6.34
N THR A 176 -4.63 12.34 -6.84
CA THR A 176 -4.51 12.66 -8.27
C THR A 176 -3.35 13.61 -8.44
N LEU A 177 -2.38 13.21 -9.27
CA LEU A 177 -1.20 14.01 -9.56
C LEU A 177 -1.48 14.87 -10.79
N THR A 178 -1.20 16.17 -10.69
CA THR A 178 -1.32 17.10 -11.81
C THR A 178 0.06 17.41 -12.39
N PRO A 179 0.19 17.56 -13.72
CA PRO A 179 1.42 18.08 -14.29
C PRO A 179 1.70 19.50 -13.76
N ASN A 180 2.96 19.79 -13.49
CA ASN A 180 3.41 21.17 -13.22
C ASN A 180 3.49 21.97 -14.49
#